data_27dd706b817eab885a41311e8ebf4dfb
#
_entry.id   27dd706b817eab885a41311e8ebf4dfb
#
_cell.length_a   1.000
_cell.length_b   1.000
_cell.length_c   1.000
_cell.angle_alpha   90.00
_cell.angle_beta   90.00
_cell.angle_gamma   90.00
#
_symmetry.space_group_name_H-M   'P 1'
#
loop_
_entity.id
_entity.type
_entity.pdbx_description
1 polymer ?
#
loop_
_entity_poly.entity_id
_entity_poly.type
_entity_poly.pdbx_seq_one_letter_code
_entity_poly.pdbx_strand_id
1 'polypeptide(L)'
;MDCSRKISFPLAFVTLLMSVSCRENGPKPSPSSSPSAKSASTAPKTSVPKIVAFGDSLTAGFGLREAESYPSLLQKKLRTDGFDYEVVNAGVSGDTSAGGLRRIDWALEGNVKVVILELGANDILRGQPIAAMKQ
;
A
#
# COMPACT_ATOMS: atom_id res chain seq x y z
N MET A 1 -18.31 7.10 53.51
CA MET A 1 -18.60 8.36 52.78
C MET A 1 -18.78 8.00 51.34
N ASP A 2 -20.06 7.93 51.00
CA ASP A 2 -20.58 7.44 49.73
C ASP A 2 -20.69 8.62 48.77
N CYS A 3 -20.17 8.56 47.56
CA CYS A 3 -20.36 9.57 46.55
C CYS A 3 -20.59 8.94 45.20
N SER A 4 -21.75 8.27 45.08
CA SER A 4 -22.31 7.74 43.85
C SER A 4 -22.93 8.89 43.05
N ARG A 5 -22.24 9.41 42.03
CA ARG A 5 -22.83 10.36 41.06
C ARG A 5 -23.32 9.58 39.83
N LYS A 6 -24.63 9.35 39.80
CA LYS A 6 -25.37 8.91 38.61
C LYS A 6 -25.49 10.10 37.65
N ILE A 7 -24.88 10.01 36.48
CA ILE A 7 -25.10 10.95 35.37
C ILE A 7 -26.17 10.32 34.48
N SER A 8 -27.38 10.92 34.53
CA SER A 8 -28.50 10.58 33.67
C SER A 8 -28.42 11.43 32.40
N PHE A 9 -28.25 10.80 31.23
CA PHE A 9 -28.39 11.47 29.94
C PHE A 9 -29.82 11.28 29.42
N PRO A 10 -30.52 12.35 29.00
CA PRO A 10 -31.80 12.21 28.33
C PRO A 10 -31.61 11.87 26.85
N LEU A 11 -32.30 10.84 26.42
CA LEU A 11 -32.43 10.37 25.06
C LEU A 11 -33.36 11.32 24.28
N ALA A 12 -32.81 12.20 23.46
CA ALA A 12 -33.60 12.99 22.52
C ALA A 12 -33.61 12.31 21.16
N PHE A 13 -34.71 11.68 20.83
CA PHE A 13 -35.02 11.12 19.51
C PHE A 13 -35.40 12.29 18.59
N VAL A 14 -34.56 12.60 17.62
CA VAL A 14 -34.91 13.48 16.50
C VAL A 14 -34.97 12.64 15.24
N THR A 15 -36.17 12.24 14.86
CA THR A 15 -36.50 11.67 13.56
C THR A 15 -36.68 12.78 12.54
N LEU A 16 -35.68 12.96 11.63
CA LEU A 16 -35.81 13.83 10.48
C LEU A 16 -36.04 12.98 9.23
N LEU A 17 -37.29 12.98 8.76
CA LEU A 17 -37.66 12.44 7.46
C LEU A 17 -37.20 13.42 6.38
N MET A 18 -36.22 13.01 5.58
CA MET A 18 -35.86 13.68 4.33
C MET A 18 -36.40 12.85 3.18
N SER A 19 -37.43 13.37 2.54
CA SER A 19 -37.99 12.90 1.26
C SER A 19 -36.99 13.29 0.13
N VAL A 20 -36.36 12.29 -0.49
CA VAL A 20 -35.54 12.47 -1.69
C VAL A 20 -36.44 12.36 -2.92
N SER A 21 -36.64 13.51 -3.57
CA SER A 21 -37.29 13.59 -4.87
C SER A 21 -36.27 13.28 -5.97
N CYS A 22 -36.44 12.14 -6.64
CA CYS A 22 -35.70 11.80 -7.85
C CYS A 22 -36.16 12.71 -9.00
N ARG A 23 -35.25 13.50 -9.53
CA ARG A 23 -35.46 14.22 -10.79
C ARG A 23 -34.52 13.64 -11.82
N GLU A 24 -35.05 12.81 -12.69
CA GLU A 24 -34.39 12.36 -13.91
C GLU A 24 -34.20 13.56 -14.86
N ASN A 25 -32.99 13.85 -15.23
CA ASN A 25 -32.63 14.59 -16.41
C ASN A 25 -31.41 13.94 -17.05
N GLY A 26 -31.66 13.07 -18.02
CA GLY A 26 -30.63 12.49 -18.87
C GLY A 26 -30.09 13.52 -19.87
N PRO A 27 -28.80 13.62 -20.05
CA PRO A 27 -28.21 14.24 -21.23
C PRO A 27 -27.93 13.20 -22.31
N LYS A 28 -28.45 13.53 -23.47
CA LYS A 28 -28.28 12.93 -24.80
C LYS A 28 -26.80 12.73 -25.16
N PRO A 29 -26.42 11.60 -25.77
CA PRO A 29 -25.05 11.41 -26.23
C PRO A 29 -24.78 12.22 -27.48
N SER A 30 -23.72 13.03 -27.47
CA SER A 30 -23.13 13.69 -28.60
C SER A 30 -22.02 12.82 -29.20
N PRO A 31 -21.87 12.76 -30.53
CA PRO A 31 -20.98 11.81 -31.17
C PRO A 31 -19.53 12.29 -31.19
N SER A 32 -18.65 11.39 -30.80
CA SER A 32 -17.35 11.06 -31.40
C SER A 32 -16.52 12.19 -32.03
N SER A 33 -15.42 12.48 -31.39
CA SER A 33 -14.18 12.82 -32.10
C SER A 33 -13.08 11.81 -31.64
N SER A 34 -12.72 10.91 -32.57
CA SER A 34 -11.55 10.05 -32.50
C SER A 34 -10.28 10.87 -32.29
N PRO A 35 -9.46 10.59 -31.27
CA PRO A 35 -8.09 11.06 -31.30
C PRO A 35 -7.24 10.10 -32.13
N SER A 36 -6.68 10.66 -33.17
CA SER A 36 -5.61 10.13 -34.01
C SER A 36 -4.57 9.40 -33.15
N ALA A 37 -4.37 8.12 -33.46
CA ALA A 37 -3.29 7.33 -32.91
C ALA A 37 -1.94 7.93 -33.31
N LYS A 38 -1.31 8.69 -32.43
CA LYS A 38 0.10 8.98 -32.51
C LYS A 38 0.85 7.67 -32.24
N SER A 39 1.37 7.09 -33.33
CA SER A 39 2.38 6.04 -33.30
C SER A 39 3.53 6.49 -32.40
N ALA A 40 3.53 6.05 -31.16
CA ALA A 40 4.68 6.21 -30.29
C ALA A 40 5.73 5.18 -30.73
N SER A 41 6.77 5.67 -31.36
CA SER A 41 8.02 4.95 -31.60
C SER A 41 8.52 4.40 -30.28
N THR A 42 8.34 3.08 -30.10
CA THR A 42 8.83 2.36 -28.90
C THR A 42 10.31 2.04 -29.11
N ALA A 43 11.17 3.00 -28.83
CA ALA A 43 12.55 2.68 -28.47
C ALA A 43 12.47 1.85 -27.16
N PRO A 44 13.27 0.77 -27.00
CA PRO A 44 13.29 0.03 -25.75
C PRO A 44 13.77 0.97 -24.64
N LYS A 45 12.83 1.45 -23.82
CA LYS A 45 13.19 2.11 -22.56
C LYS A 45 13.86 1.05 -21.72
N THR A 46 15.19 1.09 -21.63
CA THR A 46 15.94 0.36 -20.60
C THR A 46 15.36 0.80 -19.28
N SER A 47 14.50 -0.05 -18.70
CA SER A 47 13.89 0.26 -17.41
C SER A 47 14.99 0.29 -16.36
N VAL A 48 15.01 1.35 -15.54
CA VAL A 48 15.95 1.47 -14.43
C VAL A 48 15.89 0.18 -13.59
N PRO A 49 17.02 -0.41 -13.20
CA PRO A 49 17.05 -1.60 -12.37
C PRO A 49 16.44 -1.31 -11.00
N LYS A 50 15.65 -2.26 -10.47
CA LYS A 50 14.95 -2.11 -9.21
C LYS A 50 15.59 -2.91 -8.09
N ILE A 51 15.55 -2.35 -6.89
CA ILE A 51 15.74 -3.03 -5.62
C ILE A 51 14.39 -3.05 -4.92
N VAL A 52 13.83 -4.22 -4.67
CA VAL A 52 12.56 -4.36 -3.97
C VAL A 52 12.82 -4.64 -2.49
N ALA A 53 12.41 -3.74 -1.63
CA ALA A 53 12.36 -3.93 -0.20
C ALA A 53 11.00 -4.57 0.15
N PHE A 54 10.99 -5.90 0.34
CA PHE A 54 9.80 -6.70 0.54
C PHE A 54 9.72 -7.17 1.99
N GLY A 55 8.68 -6.76 2.71
CA GLY A 55 8.60 -7.06 4.13
C GLY A 55 7.28 -6.64 4.79
N ASP A 56 7.33 -6.52 6.09
CA ASP A 56 6.18 -6.16 6.92
C ASP A 56 6.17 -4.67 7.32
N SER A 57 5.76 -4.38 8.56
CA SER A 57 5.66 -3.02 9.09
C SER A 57 7.00 -2.31 9.23
N LEU A 58 8.09 -3.04 9.45
CA LEU A 58 9.43 -2.45 9.56
C LEU A 58 9.88 -1.95 8.18
N THR A 59 9.64 -2.73 7.15
CA THR A 59 9.89 -2.33 5.75
C THR A 59 8.99 -1.18 5.33
N ALA A 60 7.69 -1.24 5.68
CA ALA A 60 6.74 -0.16 5.39
C ALA A 60 7.11 1.18 6.04
N GLY A 61 7.90 1.14 7.13
CA GLY A 61 8.23 2.33 7.92
C GLY A 61 7.13 2.71 8.91
N PHE A 62 6.44 1.71 9.50
CA PHE A 62 5.36 1.95 10.47
C PHE A 62 5.83 2.83 11.63
N GLY A 63 5.08 3.91 11.88
CA GLY A 63 5.41 4.88 12.93
C GLY A 63 6.44 5.94 12.53
N LEU A 64 6.97 5.89 11.31
CA LEU A 64 7.93 6.85 10.76
C LEU A 64 7.27 7.69 9.65
N ARG A 65 7.87 8.84 9.33
CA ARG A 65 7.56 9.53 8.08
C ARG A 65 8.12 8.71 6.92
N GLU A 66 7.49 8.76 5.76
CA GLU A 66 7.92 8.00 4.57
C GLU A 66 9.42 8.18 4.25
N ALA A 67 9.92 9.41 4.34
CA ALA A 67 11.33 9.73 4.07
C ALA A 67 12.32 9.14 5.10
N GLU A 68 11.83 8.63 6.24
CA GLU A 68 12.62 8.03 7.33
C GLU A 68 12.62 6.51 7.28
N SER A 69 11.78 5.89 6.45
CA SER A 69 11.80 4.46 6.24
C SER A 69 13.14 4.01 5.64
N TYR A 70 13.61 2.80 5.99
CA TYR A 70 14.89 2.34 5.47
C TYR A 70 14.93 2.22 3.92
N PRO A 71 13.85 1.88 3.20
CA PRO A 71 13.88 1.90 1.73
C PRO A 71 14.11 3.31 1.18
N SER A 72 13.49 4.33 1.78
CA SER A 72 13.68 5.73 1.38
C SER A 72 15.11 6.21 1.66
N LEU A 73 15.67 5.83 2.80
CA LEU A 73 17.06 6.14 3.15
C LEU A 73 18.05 5.42 2.23
N LEU A 74 17.78 4.16 1.88
CA LEU A 74 18.56 3.40 0.90
C LEU A 74 18.53 4.07 -0.48
N GLN A 75 17.34 4.48 -0.94
CA GLN A 75 17.21 5.22 -2.20
C GLN A 75 18.07 6.49 -2.22
N LYS A 76 18.00 7.26 -1.13
CA LYS A 76 18.81 8.49 -0.99
C LYS A 76 20.28 8.18 -1.03
N LYS A 77 20.74 7.15 -0.32
CA LYS A 77 22.15 6.75 -0.29
C LYS A 77 22.64 6.31 -1.65
N LEU A 78 21.91 5.45 -2.35
CA LEU A 78 22.27 4.99 -3.69
C LEU A 78 22.44 6.15 -4.66
N ARG A 79 21.53 7.11 -4.66
CA ARG A 79 21.64 8.33 -5.49
C ARG A 79 22.89 9.16 -5.13
N THR A 80 23.16 9.31 -3.83
CA THR A 80 24.36 10.06 -3.37
C THR A 80 25.65 9.38 -3.79
N ASP A 81 25.67 8.03 -3.79
CA ASP A 81 26.84 7.23 -4.18
C ASP A 81 26.95 7.04 -5.71
N GLY A 82 26.02 7.61 -6.49
CA GLY A 82 26.04 7.57 -7.96
C GLY A 82 25.48 6.28 -8.58
N PHE A 83 24.75 5.47 -7.82
CA PHE A 83 24.09 4.26 -8.34
C PHE A 83 22.69 4.59 -8.87
N ASP A 84 22.41 4.17 -10.10
CA ASP A 84 21.11 4.36 -10.75
C ASP A 84 20.21 3.14 -10.53
N TYR A 85 19.62 3.06 -9.33
CA TYR A 85 18.63 2.09 -8.93
C TYR A 85 17.35 2.76 -8.44
N GLU A 86 16.21 2.15 -8.72
CA GLU A 86 14.94 2.48 -8.11
C GLU A 86 14.69 1.55 -6.92
N VAL A 87 14.53 2.10 -5.71
CA VAL A 87 14.16 1.32 -4.53
C VAL A 87 12.65 1.36 -4.38
N VAL A 88 12.01 0.19 -4.47
CA VAL A 88 10.56 0.02 -4.29
C VAL A 88 10.29 -0.46 -2.87
N ASN A 89 9.53 0.32 -2.10
CA ASN A 89 9.05 -0.12 -0.81
C ASN A 89 7.80 -0.99 -1.00
N ALA A 90 7.94 -2.29 -0.79
CA ALA A 90 6.89 -3.29 -0.82
C ALA A 90 6.60 -3.87 0.57
N GLY A 91 6.75 -3.05 1.62
CA GLY A 91 6.37 -3.38 3.00
C GLY A 91 4.86 -3.29 3.21
N VAL A 92 4.28 -4.26 3.91
CA VAL A 92 2.86 -4.28 4.29
C VAL A 92 2.73 -4.58 5.78
N SER A 93 2.25 -3.59 6.55
CA SER A 93 2.12 -3.74 8.00
C SER A 93 1.22 -4.92 8.38
N GLY A 94 1.71 -5.75 9.29
CA GLY A 94 1.02 -6.95 9.76
C GLY A 94 1.14 -8.15 8.83
N ASP A 95 1.91 -8.06 7.75
CA ASP A 95 2.07 -9.18 6.82
C ASP A 95 2.86 -10.34 7.46
N THR A 96 2.46 -11.56 7.12
CA THR A 96 3.10 -12.80 7.51
C THR A 96 3.86 -13.40 6.33
N SER A 97 4.67 -14.44 6.55
CA SER A 97 5.33 -15.18 5.47
C SER A 97 4.32 -15.70 4.43
N ALA A 98 3.18 -16.23 4.89
CA ALA A 98 2.08 -16.66 4.01
C ALA A 98 1.41 -15.49 3.28
N GLY A 99 1.33 -14.31 3.91
CA GLY A 99 0.85 -13.09 3.28
C GLY A 99 1.78 -12.63 2.17
N GLY A 100 3.06 -12.56 2.46
CA GLY A 100 4.10 -12.23 1.49
C GLY A 100 4.13 -13.18 0.30
N LEU A 101 4.00 -14.48 0.54
CA LEU A 101 3.99 -15.48 -0.54
C LEU A 101 2.87 -15.21 -1.56
N ARG A 102 1.70 -14.76 -1.13
CA ARG A 102 0.58 -14.47 -2.05
C ARG A 102 0.79 -13.26 -2.95
N ARG A 103 1.73 -12.38 -2.64
CA ARG A 103 1.96 -11.13 -3.38
C ARG A 103 3.38 -10.98 -3.94
N ILE A 104 4.25 -11.96 -3.73
CA ILE A 104 5.64 -11.85 -4.15
C ILE A 104 5.78 -11.73 -5.68
N ASP A 105 5.00 -12.46 -6.44
CA ASP A 105 5.05 -12.42 -7.91
C ASP A 105 4.79 -11.01 -8.43
N TRP A 106 3.75 -10.35 -7.90
CA TRP A 106 3.45 -8.96 -8.23
C TRP A 106 4.59 -8.00 -7.81
N ALA A 107 5.18 -8.21 -6.64
CA ALA A 107 6.26 -7.35 -6.16
C ALA A 107 7.55 -7.47 -6.98
N LEU A 108 7.73 -8.60 -7.67
CA LEU A 108 8.90 -8.88 -8.51
C LEU A 108 8.71 -8.51 -9.98
N GLU A 109 7.63 -7.85 -10.34
CA GLU A 109 7.39 -7.42 -11.71
C GLU A 109 8.39 -6.35 -12.18
N GLY A 110 8.84 -6.48 -13.43
CA GLY A 110 9.73 -5.54 -14.09
C GLY A 110 11.22 -5.90 -13.97
N ASN A 111 12.10 -4.87 -14.01
CA ASN A 111 13.55 -5.07 -14.03
C ASN A 111 14.13 -5.17 -12.60
N VAL A 112 13.66 -6.12 -11.80
CA VAL A 112 14.15 -6.34 -10.43
C VAL A 112 15.53 -7.02 -10.47
N LYS A 113 16.51 -6.46 -9.76
CA LYS A 113 17.88 -6.97 -9.64
C LYS A 113 18.21 -7.46 -8.24
N VAL A 114 17.59 -6.85 -7.23
CA VAL A 114 17.83 -7.20 -5.82
C VAL A 114 16.49 -7.24 -5.08
N VAL A 115 16.34 -8.22 -4.21
CA VAL A 115 15.23 -8.29 -3.25
C VAL A 115 15.82 -8.29 -1.85
N ILE A 116 15.34 -7.38 -1.02
CA ILE A 116 15.61 -7.37 0.42
C ILE A 116 14.36 -7.95 1.07
N LEU A 117 14.47 -9.16 1.63
CA LEU A 117 13.34 -9.87 2.25
C LEU A 117 13.41 -9.74 3.77
N GLU A 118 12.34 -9.22 4.36
CA GLU A 118 12.17 -9.07 5.81
C GLU A 118 10.73 -9.47 6.18
N LEU A 119 10.52 -10.74 6.57
CA LEU A 119 9.24 -11.31 7.00
C LEU A 119 9.46 -12.35 8.10
N GLY A 120 8.38 -12.65 8.83
CA GLY A 120 8.36 -13.69 9.84
C GLY A 120 8.09 -13.19 11.26
N ALA A 121 8.31 -11.91 11.54
CA ALA A 121 8.02 -11.33 12.85
C ALA A 121 6.53 -11.48 13.23
N ASN A 122 5.63 -11.21 12.29
CA ASN A 122 4.19 -11.35 12.50
C ASN A 122 3.74 -12.81 12.62
N ASP A 123 4.45 -13.75 12.00
CA ASP A 123 4.19 -15.18 12.19
C ASP A 123 4.46 -15.59 13.65
N ILE A 124 5.60 -15.16 14.19
CA ILE A 124 5.97 -15.41 15.58
C ILE A 124 4.98 -14.75 16.54
N LEU A 125 4.65 -13.48 16.33
CA LEU A 125 3.70 -12.73 17.16
C LEU A 125 2.30 -13.36 17.18
N ARG A 126 1.92 -14.06 16.11
CA ARG A 126 0.65 -14.79 16.00
C ARG A 126 0.75 -16.26 16.39
N GLY A 127 1.90 -16.71 16.91
CA GLY A 127 2.12 -18.09 17.33
C GLY A 127 2.09 -19.10 16.17
N GLN A 128 2.43 -18.67 14.95
CA GLN A 128 2.47 -19.57 13.81
C GLN A 128 3.63 -20.58 13.95
N PRO A 129 3.42 -21.87 13.63
CA PRO A 129 4.48 -22.86 13.66
C PRO A 129 5.59 -22.52 12.67
N ILE A 130 6.86 -22.66 13.05
CA ILE A 130 8.01 -22.42 12.16
C ILE A 130 7.92 -23.26 10.87
N ALA A 131 7.35 -24.48 10.97
CA ALA A 131 7.14 -25.34 9.82
C ALA A 131 6.24 -24.73 8.74
N ALA A 132 5.27 -23.89 9.13
CA ALA A 132 4.39 -23.19 8.20
C ALA A 132 5.08 -22.04 7.44
N MET A 133 6.20 -21.52 7.98
CA MET A 133 7.00 -20.46 7.36
C MET A 133 7.97 -20.99 6.29
N LYS A 134 8.17 -22.31 6.20
CA LYS A 134 9.15 -22.95 5.31
C LYS A 134 8.53 -23.60 4.06
N GLN A 135 7.25 -23.38 3.85
CA GLN A 135 6.53 -23.85 2.66
C GLN A 135 6.61 -22.76 1.58
#